data_606c52c973fd8a57f6d293ba863bf335
#
_entry.id   606c52c973fd8a57f6d293ba863bf335
#
_cell.length_a   1.000
_cell.length_b   1.000
_cell.length_c   1.000
_cell.angle_alpha   90.00
_cell.angle_beta   90.00
_cell.angle_gamma   90.00
#
_symmetry.space_group_name_H-M   'P 1'
#
loop_
_entity.id
_entity.type
_entity.pdbx_description
1 polymer ?
#
loop_
_entity_poly.entity_id
_entity_poly.type
_entity_poly.pdbx_seq_one_letter_code
_entity_poly.pdbx_strand_id
1 'polypeptide(L)'
;KTVKARSVSAVPVLRPIDKNKVTQMHTDPVGIESVWAAKSGYINLSLLLKAGKTDGEDAVQTLGLVDCGTTEGDDGKRMRHLKLYHDQGGVPEYYTVQRYASIDIKDLGDVDAVSITVNTYGGEVTKTFECNK
;
A
#
# COMPACT_ATOMS: atom_id res chain seq x y z
N LYS A 1 -31.57 9.42 -0.39
CA LYS A 1 -31.13 9.66 -0.49
C LYS A 1 -29.80 9.86 -0.67
N THR A 2 -29.34 10.33 -1.20
CA THR A 2 -28.10 10.70 -1.48
C THR A 2 -27.09 10.43 -0.48
N VAL A 3 -27.42 10.28 0.64
CA VAL A 3 -26.51 10.00 1.66
C VAL A 3 -25.59 8.91 1.35
N LYS A 4 -26.02 8.00 0.58
CA LYS A 4 -25.23 6.95 0.26
C LYS A 4 -24.03 7.28 -0.41
N ALA A 5 -24.06 8.20 -1.24
CA ALA A 5 -22.92 8.57 -2.04
C ALA A 5 -21.74 8.89 -1.17
N ARG A 6 -21.98 9.44 -0.01
CA ARG A 6 -20.86 9.78 0.81
C ARG A 6 -20.30 8.64 1.57
N SER A 7 -21.16 7.76 1.98
CA SER A 7 -20.69 6.66 2.76
C SER A 7 -19.80 5.75 1.94
N VAL A 8 -19.88 5.86 0.63
CA VAL A 8 -19.02 5.06 -0.23
C VAL A 8 -17.83 5.90 -0.62
N SER A 9 -16.94 6.10 0.29
CA SER A 9 -15.74 6.85 0.00
C SER A 9 -14.91 6.16 -1.05
N ALA A 10 -14.24 6.91 -1.87
CA ALA A 10 -13.36 6.35 -2.84
C ALA A 10 -12.20 5.67 -2.13
N VAL A 11 -11.79 4.52 -2.63
CA VAL A 11 -10.63 3.83 -2.11
C VAL A 11 -9.40 4.60 -2.59
N PRO A 12 -8.49 4.97 -1.69
CA PRO A 12 -7.32 5.72 -2.11
C PRO A 12 -6.45 4.91 -3.05
N VAL A 13 -5.95 5.56 -4.08
CA VAL A 13 -5.01 4.96 -5.02
C VAL A 13 -3.63 5.43 -4.61
N LEU A 14 -2.78 4.48 -4.23
CA LEU A 14 -1.43 4.80 -3.80
C LEU A 14 -0.53 4.90 -5.03
N ARG A 15 0.14 6.03 -5.18
CA ARG A 15 1.05 6.21 -6.30
C ARG A 15 2.47 6.00 -5.83
N PRO A 16 3.29 5.25 -6.59
CA PRO A 16 4.65 4.99 -6.16
C PRO A 16 5.47 6.27 -6.10
N ILE A 17 6.22 6.43 -5.01
CA ILE A 17 7.13 7.54 -4.83
C ILE A 17 8.54 6.96 -4.86
N ASP A 18 9.41 7.56 -5.67
CA ASP A 18 10.78 7.10 -5.80
C ASP A 18 11.44 7.10 -4.41
N LYS A 19 12.10 6.01 -4.05
CA LYS A 19 12.70 5.92 -2.74
C LYS A 19 13.73 7.02 -2.48
N ASN A 20 14.33 7.56 -3.52
CA ASN A 20 15.29 8.64 -3.37
C ASN A 20 14.65 9.95 -2.94
N LYS A 21 13.33 10.05 -3.06
CA LYS A 21 12.59 11.23 -2.64
C LYS A 21 11.99 11.07 -1.25
N VAL A 22 12.13 9.90 -0.66
CA VAL A 22 11.61 9.64 0.67
C VAL A 22 12.68 10.01 1.67
N THR A 23 12.43 11.03 2.49
CA THR A 23 13.42 11.48 3.45
C THR A 23 13.60 10.51 4.60
N GLN A 24 12.52 9.88 5.01
CA GLN A 24 12.60 8.91 6.09
C GLN A 24 11.59 7.80 5.82
N MET A 25 12.08 6.58 5.72
CA MET A 25 11.22 5.44 5.46
C MET A 25 10.59 4.95 6.76
N HIS A 26 9.27 4.82 6.76
CA HIS A 26 8.55 4.27 7.89
C HIS A 26 7.86 2.99 7.45
N THR A 27 8.10 1.92 8.17
CA THR A 27 7.47 0.63 7.89
C THR A 27 6.86 0.07 9.17
N ASP A 28 6.08 0.89 9.84
CA ASP A 28 5.37 0.42 11.03
C ASP A 28 4.45 -0.72 10.61
N PRO A 29 4.30 -1.74 11.44
CA PRO A 29 3.58 -2.95 11.00
C PRO A 29 2.10 -2.70 10.72
N VAL A 30 1.59 -3.44 9.76
CA VAL A 30 0.15 -3.47 9.46
C VAL A 30 -0.25 -4.93 9.32
N GLY A 31 -1.54 -5.22 9.45
CA GLY A 31 -2.03 -6.54 9.12
C GLY A 31 -2.46 -6.56 7.66
N ILE A 32 -2.28 -7.69 7.00
CA ILE A 32 -2.79 -7.88 5.65
C ILE A 32 -3.95 -8.84 5.74
N GLU A 33 -5.12 -8.40 5.31
CA GLU A 33 -6.26 -9.28 5.20
C GLU A 33 -6.25 -9.96 3.85
N SER A 34 -6.03 -9.19 2.78
CA SER A 34 -5.92 -9.75 1.43
C SER A 34 -5.25 -8.75 0.49
N VAL A 35 -4.66 -9.30 -0.56
CA VAL A 35 -4.08 -8.52 -1.66
C VAL A 35 -4.43 -9.27 -2.93
N TRP A 36 -5.05 -8.61 -3.89
CA TRP A 36 -5.45 -9.29 -5.12
C TRP A 36 -5.38 -8.35 -6.32
N ALA A 37 -5.16 -8.93 -7.49
CA ALA A 37 -5.18 -8.17 -8.73
C ALA A 37 -6.57 -8.25 -9.34
N ALA A 38 -7.14 -7.11 -9.67
CA ALA A 38 -8.46 -7.04 -10.25
C ALA A 38 -8.37 -6.91 -11.77
N LYS A 39 -9.39 -7.36 -12.46
CA LYS A 39 -9.43 -7.27 -13.91
C LYS A 39 -9.46 -5.84 -14.41
N SER A 40 -9.84 -4.93 -13.52
CA SER A 40 -9.93 -3.51 -13.88
C SER A 40 -8.55 -2.84 -14.03
N GLY A 41 -7.47 -3.56 -13.75
CA GLY A 41 -6.13 -2.99 -13.86
C GLY A 41 -5.61 -2.41 -12.55
N TYR A 42 -6.17 -2.83 -11.45
CA TYR A 42 -5.73 -2.38 -10.13
C TYR A 42 -5.29 -3.56 -9.29
N ILE A 43 -4.33 -3.32 -8.41
CA ILE A 43 -4.01 -4.27 -7.35
C ILE A 43 -4.63 -3.68 -6.09
N ASN A 44 -5.47 -4.46 -5.43
CA ASN A 44 -6.21 -3.99 -4.27
C ASN A 44 -5.67 -4.62 -3.00
N LEU A 45 -5.59 -3.80 -1.96
CA LEU A 45 -5.10 -4.26 -0.66
C LEU A 45 -6.19 -4.02 0.37
N SER A 46 -6.43 -5.03 1.19
CA SER A 46 -7.25 -4.87 2.38
C SER A 46 -6.32 -5.01 3.58
N LEU A 47 -6.16 -3.93 4.31
CA LEU A 47 -5.18 -3.85 5.38
C LEU A 47 -5.89 -3.65 6.72
N LEU A 48 -5.23 -4.09 7.78
CA LEU A 48 -5.72 -3.91 9.14
C LEU A 48 -4.72 -3.02 9.86
N LEU A 49 -5.18 -1.87 10.30
CA LEU A 49 -4.34 -0.89 10.95
C LEU A 49 -4.80 -0.68 12.38
N LYS A 50 -3.87 -0.36 13.25
CA LYS A 50 -4.21 0.01 14.60
C LYS A 50 -4.49 1.50 14.63
N ALA A 51 -5.55 1.88 15.30
CA ALA A 51 -5.97 3.27 15.36
C ALA A 51 -6.48 3.63 16.75
N GLY A 52 -6.64 4.90 16.99
CA GLY A 52 -7.16 5.41 18.26
C GLY A 52 -7.24 6.92 18.21
N LYS A 53 -7.82 7.52 19.23
CA LYS A 53 -7.91 8.96 19.31
C LYS A 53 -7.26 9.41 20.60
N THR A 54 -6.63 10.57 20.54
CA THR A 54 -6.10 11.21 21.72
C THR A 54 -6.66 12.61 21.79
N ASP A 55 -6.95 13.06 22.99
CA ASP A 55 -7.52 14.38 23.17
C ASP A 55 -6.51 15.46 22.80
N GLY A 56 -6.90 16.32 21.89
CA GLY A 56 -6.08 17.45 21.54
C GLY A 56 -4.82 17.15 20.76
N GLU A 57 -4.70 15.94 20.24
CA GLU A 57 -3.53 15.58 19.47
C GLU A 57 -3.77 15.66 17.99
N ASP A 58 -2.73 16.00 17.27
CA ASP A 58 -2.80 16.04 15.81
C ASP A 58 -2.10 14.84 15.20
N ALA A 59 -2.13 13.71 15.88
CA ALA A 59 -1.48 12.51 15.36
C ALA A 59 -2.12 12.08 14.06
N VAL A 60 -1.31 11.82 13.06
CA VAL A 60 -1.77 11.44 11.74
C VAL A 60 -1.06 10.19 11.28
N GLN A 61 -1.82 9.18 10.93
CA GLN A 61 -1.31 7.94 10.39
C GLN A 61 -1.25 8.06 8.88
N THR A 62 -0.14 7.67 8.29
CA THR A 62 0.08 7.85 6.86
C THR A 62 0.38 6.54 6.17
N LEU A 63 -0.27 6.30 5.04
CA LEU A 63 0.01 5.17 4.17
C LEU A 63 0.56 5.70 2.85
N GLY A 64 1.50 5.00 2.28
CA GLY A 64 2.05 5.35 0.99
C GLY A 64 2.69 4.14 0.33
N LEU A 65 3.32 4.37 -0.80
CA LEU A 65 3.94 3.32 -1.58
C LEU A 65 5.27 3.84 -2.08
N VAL A 66 6.33 3.08 -1.84
CA VAL A 66 7.68 3.49 -2.23
C VAL A 66 8.17 2.60 -3.35
N ASP A 67 8.69 3.21 -4.41
CA ASP A 67 9.25 2.51 -5.55
C ASP A 67 10.72 2.24 -5.26
N CYS A 68 11.05 0.98 -5.11
CA CYS A 68 12.42 0.56 -4.81
C CYS A 68 13.20 0.16 -6.05
N GLY A 69 12.66 0.43 -7.23
CA GLY A 69 13.37 0.19 -8.49
C GLY A 69 12.90 -1.06 -9.21
N THR A 70 13.55 -1.35 -10.32
CA THR A 70 13.23 -2.50 -11.14
C THR A 70 14.43 -3.42 -11.23
N THR A 71 14.16 -4.71 -11.37
CA THR A 71 15.20 -5.70 -11.65
C THR A 71 14.78 -6.49 -12.89
N GLU A 72 15.75 -7.08 -13.54
CA GLU A 72 15.49 -7.90 -14.72
C GLU A 72 15.90 -9.33 -14.40
N GLY A 73 15.01 -10.28 -14.69
CA GLY A 73 15.29 -11.69 -14.45
C GLY A 73 16.05 -12.31 -15.62
N ASP A 74 16.45 -13.57 -15.45
CA ASP A 74 17.18 -14.29 -16.48
C ASP A 74 16.38 -14.46 -17.76
N ASP A 75 15.06 -14.41 -17.64
CA ASP A 75 14.18 -14.55 -18.81
C ASP A 75 13.94 -13.20 -19.51
N GLY A 76 14.61 -12.15 -19.07
CA GLY A 76 14.45 -10.83 -19.64
C GLY A 76 13.23 -10.08 -19.12
N LYS A 77 12.48 -10.67 -18.22
CA LYS A 77 11.30 -9.99 -17.68
C LYS A 77 11.69 -9.01 -16.61
N ARG A 78 11.01 -7.89 -16.60
CA ARG A 78 11.30 -6.82 -15.66
C ARG A 78 10.29 -6.80 -14.55
N MET A 79 10.76 -6.63 -13.33
CA MET A 79 9.91 -6.58 -12.15
C MET A 79 10.16 -5.30 -11.39
N ARG A 80 9.09 -4.58 -11.08
CA ARG A 80 9.18 -3.39 -10.24
C ARG A 80 8.95 -3.79 -8.81
N HIS A 81 9.76 -3.27 -7.92
CA HIS A 81 9.67 -3.60 -6.50
C HIS A 81 9.09 -2.42 -5.73
N LEU A 82 8.00 -2.68 -5.03
CA LEU A 82 7.31 -1.66 -4.24
C LEU A 82 7.31 -2.08 -2.79
N LYS A 83 7.33 -1.09 -1.91
CA LYS A 83 7.26 -1.35 -0.48
C LYS A 83 6.20 -0.44 0.12
N LEU A 84 5.34 -1.00 0.95
CA LEU A 84 4.31 -0.22 1.59
C LEU A 84 4.94 0.66 2.66
N TYR A 85 4.62 1.95 2.62
CA TYR A 85 5.03 2.91 3.61
C TYR A 85 3.90 3.06 4.61
N HIS A 86 4.20 2.92 5.88
CA HIS A 86 3.21 3.14 6.93
C HIS A 86 3.89 3.83 8.11
N ASP A 87 3.37 5.00 8.44
CA ASP A 87 3.84 5.76 9.59
C ASP A 87 2.66 5.83 10.56
N GLN A 88 2.80 5.21 11.73
CA GLN A 88 1.76 5.23 12.74
C GLN A 88 1.55 6.66 13.27
N GLY A 89 2.58 7.48 13.17
CA GLY A 89 2.46 8.91 13.43
C GLY A 89 2.02 9.30 14.81
N GLY A 90 2.26 8.44 15.79
CA GLY A 90 1.81 8.72 17.14
C GLY A 90 0.36 8.39 17.42
N VAL A 91 -0.34 7.83 16.44
CA VAL A 91 -1.73 7.42 16.62
C VAL A 91 -1.78 6.23 17.58
N PRO A 92 -2.58 6.29 18.64
CA PRO A 92 -2.65 5.18 19.59
C PRO A 92 -3.18 3.91 18.95
N GLU A 93 -2.75 2.76 19.46
CA GLU A 93 -3.14 1.48 18.92
C GLU A 93 -4.20 0.83 19.78
N TYR A 94 -5.33 1.49 19.91
CA TYR A 94 -6.40 1.05 20.80
C TYR A 94 -7.33 0.01 20.15
N TYR A 95 -7.52 0.11 18.84
CA TYR A 95 -8.42 -0.82 18.14
C TYR A 95 -7.94 -1.01 16.71
N THR A 96 -8.49 -2.01 16.03
CA THR A 96 -8.11 -2.32 14.65
C THR A 96 -9.17 -1.80 13.71
N VAL A 97 -8.73 -1.16 12.64
CA VAL A 97 -9.64 -0.71 11.59
C VAL A 97 -9.19 -1.31 10.27
N GLN A 98 -10.16 -1.54 9.40
CA GLN A 98 -9.87 -2.05 8.07
C GLN A 98 -9.73 -0.88 7.11
N ARG A 99 -8.70 -0.93 6.28
CA ARG A 99 -8.47 0.10 5.28
C ARG A 99 -8.19 -0.54 3.94
N TYR A 100 -8.79 0.00 2.91
CA TYR A 100 -8.54 -0.46 1.56
C TYR A 100 -7.65 0.53 0.85
N ALA A 101 -6.81 0.03 -0.02
CA ALA A 101 -5.98 0.87 -0.88
C ALA A 101 -5.83 0.15 -2.21
N SER A 102 -5.59 0.91 -3.26
CA SER A 102 -5.41 0.35 -4.60
C SER A 102 -4.17 0.90 -5.24
N ILE A 103 -3.57 0.12 -6.12
CA ILE A 103 -2.42 0.51 -6.92
C ILE A 103 -2.83 0.37 -8.37
N ASP A 104 -2.69 1.45 -9.14
CA ASP A 104 -3.02 1.41 -10.57
C ASP A 104 -1.83 0.81 -11.30
N ILE A 105 -2.03 -0.31 -11.97
CA ILE A 105 -0.96 -0.99 -12.68
C ILE A 105 -0.33 -0.06 -13.73
N LYS A 106 -1.10 0.84 -14.30
CA LYS A 106 -0.56 1.78 -15.27
C LYS A 106 0.51 2.71 -14.68
N ASP A 107 0.44 2.96 -13.39
CA ASP A 107 1.42 3.83 -12.73
C ASP A 107 2.76 3.13 -12.52
N LEU A 108 2.84 1.83 -12.80
CA LEU A 108 4.05 1.05 -12.57
C LEU A 108 5.00 1.06 -13.77
N GLY A 109 4.56 1.63 -14.87
CA GLY A 109 5.39 1.73 -16.06
C GLY A 109 5.41 0.45 -16.87
N ASP A 110 6.41 0.31 -17.71
CA ASP A 110 6.50 -0.81 -18.63
C ASP A 110 7.28 -1.96 -17.98
N VAL A 111 6.59 -2.70 -17.12
CA VAL A 111 7.19 -3.84 -16.44
C VAL A 111 6.29 -5.05 -16.62
N ASP A 112 6.85 -6.23 -16.45
CA ASP A 112 6.12 -7.49 -16.64
C ASP A 112 5.48 -7.97 -15.34
N ALA A 113 6.03 -7.56 -14.20
CA ALA A 113 5.53 -7.98 -12.92
C ALA A 113 5.86 -6.93 -11.87
N VAL A 114 5.21 -7.04 -10.73
CA VAL A 114 5.45 -6.15 -9.60
C VAL A 114 5.49 -6.98 -8.31
N SER A 115 6.41 -6.67 -7.41
CA SER A 115 6.41 -7.24 -6.09
C SER A 115 6.02 -6.15 -5.10
N ILE A 116 5.20 -6.51 -4.12
CA ILE A 116 4.77 -5.58 -3.09
C ILE A 116 5.17 -6.17 -1.75
N THR A 117 6.01 -5.47 -1.02
CA THR A 117 6.49 -5.91 0.29
C THR A 117 5.81 -5.09 1.37
N VAL A 118 5.29 -5.76 2.36
CA VAL A 118 4.58 -5.15 3.47
C VAL A 118 5.16 -5.67 4.76
N ASN A 119 5.46 -4.76 5.70
CA ASN A 119 5.91 -5.18 7.01
C ASN A 119 4.68 -5.47 7.86
N THR A 120 4.47 -6.73 8.19
CA THR A 120 3.33 -7.13 9.01
C THR A 120 3.78 -7.36 10.44
N TYR A 121 2.83 -7.56 11.34
CA TYR A 121 3.16 -7.86 12.74
C TYR A 121 3.93 -9.17 12.87
N GLY A 122 3.84 -10.04 11.88
CA GLY A 122 4.58 -11.29 11.86
C GLY A 122 5.86 -11.24 11.04
N GLY A 123 6.22 -10.09 10.50
CA GLY A 123 7.40 -9.93 9.66
C GLY A 123 7.03 -9.45 8.26
N GLU A 124 8.04 -9.32 7.41
CA GLU A 124 7.80 -8.86 6.04
C GLU A 124 7.17 -9.95 5.18
N VAL A 125 6.21 -9.54 4.38
CA VAL A 125 5.54 -10.43 3.43
C VAL A 125 5.63 -9.78 2.06
N THR A 126 5.98 -10.54 1.05
CA THR A 126 6.06 -10.04 -0.32
C THR A 126 5.09 -10.82 -1.20
N LYS A 127 4.28 -10.09 -1.95
CA LYS A 127 3.37 -10.67 -2.94
C LYS A 127 3.77 -10.19 -4.32
N THR A 128 3.71 -11.09 -5.28
CA THR A 128 4.11 -10.78 -6.66
C THR A 128 2.92 -10.97 -7.59
N PHE A 129 2.75 -10.02 -8.50
CA PHE A 129 1.66 -10.06 -9.47
C PHE A 129 2.22 -9.82 -10.87
N GLU A 130 1.63 -10.45 -11.85
CA GLU A 130 1.98 -10.19 -13.24
C GLU A 130 1.19 -9.00 -13.75
N CYS A 131 1.85 -8.16 -14.51
CA CYS A 131 1.22 -6.98 -15.09
C CYS A 131 0.85 -7.29 -16.54
N ASN A 132 -0.32 -7.81 -16.72
CA ASN A 132 -0.79 -8.12 -18.07
C ASN A 132 -1.36 -6.85 -18.68
N LYS A 133 -0.80 -6.44 -19.79
CA LYS A 133 -1.22 -5.20 -20.43
C LYS A 133 -1.84 -5.46 -21.79
#